data_d491118a0cb9ee300f2aa005f3eba88f
#
_entry.id   d491118a0cb9ee300f2aa005f3eba88f
#
_cell.length_a   1.000
_cell.length_b   1.000
_cell.length_c   1.000
_cell.angle_alpha   90.00
_cell.angle_beta   90.00
_cell.angle_gamma   90.00
#
_symmetry.space_group_name_H-M   'P 1'
#
loop_
_entity.id
_entity.type
_entity.pdbx_description
1 polymer ?
#
loop_
_entity_poly.entity_id
_entity_poly.type
_entity_poly.pdbx_seq_one_letter_code
_entity_poly.pdbx_strand_id
1 'polypeptide(L)'
;MRIDLVSEHASPLAAIGGVDAGGQNVHVAALAAGLARHGHEVTVHTRRDDDALPDRVVVQDGYNVSHVSAGPPRILPKDELLPHMPAFARALEDQWSAQPPDVVHAHFWMSGLASVNASRGLASSVPVLQTFHALGSVKRRHQGAADTSPPDRIELERGLCRDVSHVVATCSDEVFELRRLGLPSDRATIVPCGVDTAVFTPRGPVAPRGERKRLLVLGRIVERKGHDDAVRALRAVPDAELVVVGGPPPDAVDDDPEVRRLTALARESGVADRLVFTGAVSRADVPAWVRSADVVLAVPWYEPFGITPLEAMACGRPVVATAVGGLVDSVADGVTGDLVPPRDPDRLGEVVSALLADDERRAAYGAAGVRRARARYRWSRVVADTESVYRQVLARRSPVEVAR
;
A
#
# COMPACT_ATOMS: atom_id res chain seq x y z
N MET A 1 17.23 -18.18 6.74
CA MET A 1 15.86 -18.74 6.84
C MET A 1 15.34 -18.98 5.45
N ARG A 2 14.47 -19.98 5.29
CA ARG A 2 13.59 -20.11 4.14
C ARG A 2 12.29 -19.40 4.45
N ILE A 3 11.94 -18.42 3.66
CA ILE A 3 10.80 -17.53 3.88
C ILE A 3 9.88 -17.60 2.66
N ASP A 4 8.64 -17.99 2.88
CA ASP A 4 7.64 -18.00 1.84
C ASP A 4 6.66 -16.83 2.04
N LEU A 5 6.61 -15.92 1.06
CA LEU A 5 5.64 -14.85 0.99
C LEU A 5 4.47 -15.32 0.13
N VAL A 6 3.24 -15.15 0.58
CA VAL A 6 2.05 -15.56 -0.18
C VAL A 6 1.24 -14.31 -0.53
N SER A 7 1.02 -14.08 -1.82
CA SER A 7 0.30 -12.93 -2.37
C SER A 7 -0.49 -13.36 -3.60
N GLU A 8 -1.67 -13.92 -3.38
CA GLU A 8 -2.45 -14.65 -4.38
C GLU A 8 -2.82 -13.82 -5.63
N HIS A 9 -3.12 -12.50 -5.46
CA HIS A 9 -3.53 -11.63 -6.56
C HIS A 9 -2.54 -10.51 -6.89
N ALA A 10 -1.62 -10.19 -5.98
CA ALA A 10 -0.69 -9.07 -6.14
C ALA A 10 0.72 -9.59 -6.42
N SER A 11 0.94 -10.08 -7.65
CA SER A 11 2.25 -10.57 -8.11
C SER A 11 3.32 -9.48 -8.00
N PRO A 12 4.52 -9.77 -7.44
CA PRO A 12 5.62 -8.82 -7.42
C PRO A 12 6.19 -8.51 -8.82
N LEU A 13 5.81 -9.30 -9.83
CA LEU A 13 6.22 -9.10 -11.23
C LEU A 13 5.24 -8.24 -12.02
N ALA A 14 4.06 -7.94 -11.47
CA ALA A 14 3.05 -7.14 -12.17
C ALA A 14 3.53 -5.69 -12.40
N ALA A 15 3.30 -5.19 -13.61
CA ALA A 15 3.54 -3.79 -13.92
C ALA A 15 2.65 -2.87 -13.05
N ILE A 16 3.27 -1.89 -12.39
CA ILE A 16 2.55 -0.93 -11.54
C ILE A 16 1.66 -0.06 -12.44
N GLY A 17 0.37 0.04 -12.09
CA GLY A 17 -0.63 0.82 -12.85
C GLY A 17 -1.74 -0.02 -13.47
N GLY A 18 -1.63 -1.35 -13.45
CA GLY A 18 -2.74 -2.24 -13.83
C GLY A 18 -3.92 -2.17 -12.84
N VAL A 19 -5.06 -2.76 -13.22
CA VAL A 19 -6.35 -2.68 -12.48
C VAL A 19 -6.21 -3.07 -11.01
N ASP A 20 -5.39 -4.08 -10.69
CA ASP A 20 -5.11 -4.55 -9.32
C ASP A 20 -3.64 -4.37 -8.89
N ALA A 21 -2.80 -3.72 -9.72
CA ALA A 21 -1.41 -3.42 -9.37
C ALA A 21 -1.31 -2.14 -8.54
N GLY A 22 -0.97 -2.27 -7.28
CA GLY A 22 -0.96 -1.16 -6.31
C GLY A 22 0.10 -1.30 -5.23
N GLY A 23 -0.15 -0.68 -4.10
CA GLY A 23 0.80 -0.65 -2.97
C GLY A 23 1.23 -2.03 -2.46
N GLN A 24 0.37 -3.05 -2.53
CA GLN A 24 0.71 -4.41 -2.11
C GLN A 24 1.79 -5.03 -3.01
N ASN A 25 1.70 -4.89 -4.33
CA ASN A 25 2.70 -5.42 -5.26
C ASN A 25 4.09 -4.81 -4.98
N VAL A 26 4.13 -3.48 -4.78
CA VAL A 26 5.38 -2.75 -4.41
C VAL A 26 5.92 -3.26 -3.08
N HIS A 27 5.03 -3.44 -2.09
CA HIS A 27 5.41 -3.89 -0.75
C HIS A 27 6.02 -5.30 -0.80
N VAL A 28 5.34 -6.25 -1.44
CA VAL A 28 5.78 -7.66 -1.53
C VAL A 28 7.11 -7.75 -2.29
N ALA A 29 7.23 -7.07 -3.43
CA ALA A 29 8.48 -7.05 -4.21
C ALA A 29 9.65 -6.49 -3.42
N ALA A 30 9.48 -5.34 -2.78
CA ALA A 30 10.54 -4.68 -2.03
C ALA A 30 10.94 -5.47 -0.75
N LEU A 31 9.96 -6.08 -0.08
CA LEU A 31 10.21 -6.94 1.08
C LEU A 31 10.96 -8.20 0.66
N ALA A 32 10.52 -8.90 -0.40
CA ALA A 32 11.18 -10.10 -0.92
C ALA A 32 12.64 -9.82 -1.30
N ALA A 33 12.87 -8.77 -2.10
CA ALA A 33 14.21 -8.35 -2.50
C ALA A 33 15.09 -7.97 -1.30
N GLY A 34 14.52 -7.29 -0.30
CA GLY A 34 15.23 -6.91 0.91
C GLY A 34 15.64 -8.10 1.76
N LEU A 35 14.74 -9.06 1.97
CA LEU A 35 15.01 -10.31 2.70
C LEU A 35 16.05 -11.17 1.98
N ALA A 36 15.99 -11.27 0.64
CA ALA A 36 16.99 -11.97 -0.16
C ALA A 36 18.39 -11.35 0.01
N ARG A 37 18.49 -9.99 -0.02
CA ARG A 37 19.75 -9.28 0.26
C ARG A 37 20.29 -9.51 1.67
N HIS A 38 19.44 -9.85 2.65
CA HIS A 38 19.86 -10.26 4.00
C HIS A 38 20.28 -11.75 4.08
N GLY A 39 20.36 -12.45 2.93
CA GLY A 39 20.82 -13.83 2.84
C GLY A 39 19.75 -14.88 3.16
N HIS A 40 18.47 -14.52 3.06
CA HIS A 40 17.37 -15.48 3.18
C HIS A 40 17.05 -16.11 1.82
N GLU A 41 16.61 -17.37 1.82
CA GLU A 41 15.98 -18.01 0.68
C GLU A 41 14.51 -17.57 0.66
N VAL A 42 14.11 -16.78 -0.35
CA VAL A 42 12.77 -16.18 -0.40
C VAL A 42 12.04 -16.66 -1.64
N THR A 43 10.81 -17.17 -1.44
CA THR A 43 9.88 -17.49 -2.53
C THR A 43 8.59 -16.73 -2.34
N VAL A 44 8.11 -16.07 -3.41
CA VAL A 44 6.79 -15.43 -3.43
C VAL A 44 5.84 -16.33 -4.22
N HIS A 45 4.78 -16.79 -3.57
CA HIS A 45 3.73 -17.59 -4.20
C HIS A 45 2.59 -16.68 -4.65
N THR A 46 2.28 -16.72 -5.93
CA THR A 46 1.17 -15.97 -6.54
C THR A 46 0.36 -16.87 -7.46
N ARG A 47 -0.92 -16.55 -7.66
CA ARG A 47 -1.76 -17.36 -8.55
C ARG A 47 -1.29 -17.21 -10.01
N ARG A 48 -1.30 -18.32 -10.74
CA ARG A 48 -1.11 -18.32 -12.19
C ARG A 48 -2.31 -17.65 -12.86
N ASP A 49 -2.08 -16.58 -13.58
CA ASP A 49 -3.10 -15.78 -14.28
C ASP A 49 -2.89 -15.73 -15.80
N ASP A 50 -1.92 -16.50 -16.31
CA ASP A 50 -1.67 -16.73 -17.72
C ASP A 50 -1.03 -18.13 -17.90
N ASP A 51 -1.54 -18.91 -18.86
CA ASP A 51 -1.01 -20.25 -19.17
C ASP A 51 0.46 -20.23 -19.63
N ALA A 52 0.90 -19.13 -20.25
CA ALA A 52 2.27 -18.98 -20.73
C ALA A 52 3.30 -18.74 -19.62
N LEU A 53 2.86 -18.45 -18.39
CA LEU A 53 3.78 -18.21 -17.28
C LEU A 53 4.50 -19.51 -16.88
N PRO A 54 5.84 -19.47 -16.65
CA PRO A 54 6.57 -20.60 -16.12
C PRO A 54 6.17 -20.87 -14.67
N ASP A 55 6.33 -22.11 -14.19
CA ASP A 55 6.04 -22.46 -12.80
C ASP A 55 6.85 -21.64 -11.80
N ARG A 56 8.11 -21.33 -12.15
CA ARG A 56 9.02 -20.55 -11.30
C ARG A 56 9.83 -19.54 -12.11
N VAL A 57 9.98 -18.36 -11.55
CA VAL A 57 10.83 -17.27 -12.07
C VAL A 57 11.87 -16.92 -11.02
N VAL A 58 13.15 -16.91 -11.43
CA VAL A 58 14.25 -16.35 -10.61
C VAL A 58 14.32 -14.87 -10.91
N VAL A 59 14.09 -14.03 -9.90
CA VAL A 59 14.12 -12.57 -10.03
C VAL A 59 15.55 -12.08 -9.84
N GLN A 60 15.95 -11.08 -10.62
CA GLN A 60 17.29 -10.50 -10.54
C GLN A 60 17.66 -10.00 -9.13
N ASP A 61 16.66 -9.58 -8.35
CA ASP A 61 16.83 -9.14 -6.97
C ASP A 61 17.08 -10.28 -5.96
N GLY A 62 17.23 -11.54 -6.43
CA GLY A 62 17.69 -12.67 -5.62
C GLY A 62 16.58 -13.47 -4.93
N TYR A 63 15.32 -13.25 -5.25
CA TYR A 63 14.18 -14.06 -4.77
C TYR A 63 13.51 -14.84 -5.92
N ASN A 64 12.66 -15.79 -5.58
CA ASN A 64 11.90 -16.58 -6.56
C ASN A 64 10.42 -16.20 -6.53
N VAL A 65 9.76 -16.33 -7.68
CA VAL A 65 8.30 -16.28 -7.80
C VAL A 65 7.80 -17.64 -8.26
N SER A 66 6.87 -18.22 -7.51
CA SER A 66 6.17 -19.47 -7.85
C SER A 66 4.75 -19.14 -8.31
N HIS A 67 4.42 -19.52 -9.54
CA HIS A 67 3.08 -19.37 -10.10
C HIS A 67 2.24 -20.60 -9.76
N VAL A 68 1.32 -20.44 -8.81
CA VAL A 68 0.48 -21.51 -8.28
C VAL A 68 -0.79 -21.67 -9.13
N SER A 69 -1.01 -22.87 -9.66
CA SER A 69 -2.22 -23.19 -10.41
C SER A 69 -3.42 -23.35 -9.48
N ALA A 70 -4.32 -22.37 -9.51
CA ALA A 70 -5.56 -22.34 -8.72
C ALA A 70 -6.66 -21.61 -9.48
N GLY A 71 -7.61 -22.38 -10.00
CA GLY A 71 -8.63 -21.89 -10.93
C GLY A 71 -8.10 -21.66 -12.35
N PRO A 72 -8.87 -20.97 -13.22
CA PRO A 72 -8.49 -20.74 -14.61
C PRO A 72 -7.25 -19.84 -14.70
N PRO A 73 -6.31 -20.14 -15.63
CA PRO A 73 -5.08 -19.34 -15.79
C PRO A 73 -5.34 -18.08 -16.62
N ARG A 74 -6.13 -17.19 -16.08
CA ARG A 74 -6.46 -15.87 -16.63
C ARG A 74 -6.61 -14.85 -15.50
N ILE A 75 -6.53 -13.59 -15.84
CA ILE A 75 -6.82 -12.51 -14.91
C ILE A 75 -8.28 -12.60 -14.46
N LEU A 76 -8.50 -12.63 -13.16
CA LEU A 76 -9.81 -12.62 -12.52
C LEU A 76 -9.94 -11.39 -11.62
N PRO A 77 -11.12 -10.79 -11.51
CA PRO A 77 -11.41 -9.80 -10.49
C PRO A 77 -11.07 -10.36 -9.10
N LYS A 78 -10.44 -9.56 -8.26
CA LYS A 78 -10.00 -9.99 -6.93
C LYS A 78 -11.12 -10.61 -6.09
N ASP A 79 -12.33 -10.05 -6.16
CA ASP A 79 -13.47 -10.52 -5.36
C ASP A 79 -14.02 -11.89 -5.86
N GLU A 80 -13.56 -12.40 -7.02
CA GLU A 80 -13.88 -13.72 -7.57
C GLU A 80 -12.85 -14.81 -7.19
N LEU A 81 -11.77 -14.48 -6.48
CA LEU A 81 -10.69 -15.42 -6.19
C LEU A 81 -10.96 -16.37 -5.02
N LEU A 82 -11.88 -16.03 -4.12
CA LEU A 82 -12.15 -16.83 -2.92
C LEU A 82 -12.46 -18.31 -3.22
N PRO A 83 -13.28 -18.69 -4.24
CA PRO A 83 -13.55 -20.08 -4.56
C PRO A 83 -12.32 -20.91 -4.97
N HIS A 84 -11.24 -20.24 -5.37
CA HIS A 84 -10.00 -20.89 -5.81
C HIS A 84 -8.99 -21.08 -4.67
N MET A 85 -9.21 -20.49 -3.50
CA MET A 85 -8.29 -20.58 -2.36
C MET A 85 -8.10 -21.98 -1.80
N PRO A 86 -9.09 -22.90 -1.80
CA PRO A 86 -8.84 -24.29 -1.43
C PRO A 86 -7.86 -25.03 -2.36
N ALA A 87 -7.90 -24.75 -3.67
CA ALA A 87 -6.92 -25.32 -4.61
C ALA A 87 -5.53 -24.69 -4.43
N PHE A 88 -5.49 -23.37 -4.18
CA PHE A 88 -4.25 -22.66 -3.87
C PHE A 88 -3.60 -23.21 -2.59
N ALA A 89 -4.39 -23.47 -1.54
CA ALA A 89 -3.91 -24.04 -0.28
C ALA A 89 -3.32 -25.44 -0.47
N ARG A 90 -4.00 -26.34 -1.22
CA ARG A 90 -3.45 -27.68 -1.51
C ARG A 90 -2.11 -27.60 -2.24
N ALA A 91 -1.99 -26.75 -3.24
CA ALA A 91 -0.73 -26.60 -3.98
C ALA A 91 0.41 -26.04 -3.09
N LEU A 92 0.11 -25.17 -2.13
CA LEU A 92 1.07 -24.74 -1.12
C LEU A 92 1.45 -25.88 -0.18
N GLU A 93 0.48 -26.68 0.29
CA GLU A 93 0.69 -27.84 1.14
C GLU A 93 1.61 -28.87 0.48
N ASP A 94 1.40 -29.18 -0.82
CA ASP A 94 2.24 -30.09 -1.59
C ASP A 94 3.69 -29.56 -1.67
N GLN A 95 3.88 -28.28 -1.96
CA GLN A 95 5.20 -27.66 -2.04
C GLN A 95 5.89 -27.65 -0.68
N TRP A 96 5.18 -27.28 0.39
CA TRP A 96 5.73 -27.19 1.75
C TRP A 96 5.95 -28.58 2.39
N SER A 97 5.21 -29.60 1.98
CA SER A 97 5.49 -30.99 2.38
C SER A 97 6.82 -31.48 1.86
N ALA A 98 7.19 -31.08 0.63
CA ALA A 98 8.48 -31.41 0.02
C ALA A 98 9.62 -30.55 0.57
N GLN A 99 9.37 -29.26 0.79
CA GLN A 99 10.36 -28.26 1.24
C GLN A 99 9.71 -27.25 2.19
N PRO A 100 9.59 -27.56 3.49
CA PRO A 100 8.94 -26.68 4.44
C PRO A 100 9.72 -25.37 4.62
N PRO A 101 9.05 -24.20 4.59
CA PRO A 101 9.66 -22.93 4.98
C PRO A 101 9.80 -22.85 6.49
N ASP A 102 10.75 -22.02 6.96
CA ASP A 102 10.85 -21.69 8.38
C ASP A 102 9.67 -20.82 8.83
N VAL A 103 9.20 -19.93 7.93
CA VAL A 103 8.13 -18.97 8.18
C VAL A 103 7.38 -18.65 6.90
N VAL A 104 6.06 -18.49 7.02
CA VAL A 104 5.16 -18.00 5.97
C VAL A 104 4.67 -16.61 6.33
N HIS A 105 4.70 -15.67 5.40
CA HIS A 105 4.08 -14.36 5.56
C HIS A 105 3.06 -14.12 4.47
N ALA A 106 1.80 -14.16 4.85
CA ALA A 106 0.67 -13.98 3.95
C ALA A 106 0.31 -12.49 3.83
N HIS A 107 0.10 -12.05 2.61
CA HIS A 107 -0.27 -10.69 2.25
C HIS A 107 -1.68 -10.68 1.66
N PHE A 108 -2.60 -10.03 2.33
CA PHE A 108 -4.03 -10.03 2.10
C PHE A 108 -4.76 -11.25 2.72
N TRP A 109 -6.05 -11.08 3.02
CA TRP A 109 -6.83 -12.06 3.79
C TRP A 109 -6.99 -13.43 3.10
N MET A 110 -7.13 -13.47 1.77
CA MET A 110 -7.24 -14.73 1.02
C MET A 110 -5.93 -15.52 1.03
N SER A 111 -4.79 -14.86 0.90
CA SER A 111 -3.47 -15.48 1.11
C SER A 111 -3.35 -16.06 2.52
N GLY A 112 -3.87 -15.34 3.53
CA GLY A 112 -3.92 -15.81 4.91
C GLY A 112 -4.71 -17.11 5.06
N LEU A 113 -5.92 -17.16 4.49
CA LEU A 113 -6.76 -18.37 4.51
C LEU A 113 -6.05 -19.56 3.86
N ALA A 114 -5.49 -19.36 2.67
CA ALA A 114 -4.80 -20.43 1.98
C ALA A 114 -3.57 -20.92 2.76
N SER A 115 -2.78 -19.99 3.31
CA SER A 115 -1.56 -20.31 4.06
C SER A 115 -1.84 -21.05 5.37
N VAL A 116 -2.86 -20.61 6.12
CA VAL A 116 -3.28 -21.28 7.36
C VAL A 116 -3.78 -22.69 7.07
N ASN A 117 -4.59 -22.89 6.02
CA ASN A 117 -5.09 -24.20 5.65
C ASN A 117 -3.95 -25.12 5.19
N ALA A 118 -3.03 -24.63 4.35
CA ALA A 118 -1.87 -25.40 3.92
C ALA A 118 -0.96 -25.80 5.11
N SER A 119 -0.69 -24.86 6.02
CA SER A 119 0.14 -25.15 7.21
C SER A 119 -0.48 -26.20 8.14
N ARG A 120 -1.81 -26.27 8.22
CA ARG A 120 -2.54 -27.27 9.03
C ARG A 120 -2.45 -28.68 8.45
N GLY A 121 -2.30 -28.83 7.12
CA GLY A 121 -2.14 -30.11 6.45
C GLY A 121 -0.75 -30.72 6.62
N LEU A 122 0.25 -29.97 7.03
CA LEU A 122 1.62 -30.43 7.20
C LEU A 122 1.80 -31.32 8.44
N ALA A 123 2.72 -32.28 8.37
CA ALA A 123 3.11 -33.10 9.52
C ALA A 123 3.68 -32.27 10.69
N SER A 124 4.34 -31.15 10.38
CA SER A 124 4.75 -30.13 11.37
C SER A 124 4.28 -28.77 10.86
N SER A 125 3.38 -28.13 11.58
CA SER A 125 2.82 -26.85 11.17
C SER A 125 3.90 -25.75 11.12
N VAL A 126 3.85 -24.93 10.07
CA VAL A 126 4.72 -23.76 9.88
C VAL A 126 4.03 -22.52 10.44
N PRO A 127 4.76 -21.57 11.10
CA PRO A 127 4.15 -20.33 11.56
C PRO A 127 3.72 -19.47 10.38
N VAL A 128 2.45 -19.03 10.41
CA VAL A 128 1.90 -18.11 9.42
C VAL A 128 1.76 -16.73 10.05
N LEU A 129 2.45 -15.74 9.47
CA LEU A 129 2.24 -14.33 9.77
C LEU A 129 1.31 -13.71 8.74
N GLN A 130 0.62 -12.63 9.10
CA GLN A 130 -0.36 -11.96 8.25
C GLN A 130 -0.13 -10.46 8.19
N THR A 131 -0.10 -9.90 6.96
CA THR A 131 -0.37 -8.48 6.70
C THR A 131 -1.65 -8.36 5.89
N PHE A 132 -2.66 -7.65 6.42
CA PHE A 132 -3.98 -7.59 5.76
C PHE A 132 -4.00 -6.62 4.57
N HIS A 133 -3.21 -5.56 4.57
CA HIS A 133 -3.19 -4.47 3.59
C HIS A 133 -4.51 -3.67 3.48
N ALA A 134 -5.65 -4.30 3.72
CA ALA A 134 -6.97 -3.67 3.80
C ALA A 134 -7.94 -4.60 4.53
N LEU A 135 -8.68 -4.07 5.48
CA LEU A 135 -9.67 -4.82 6.26
C LEU A 135 -11.07 -4.67 5.66
N GLY A 136 -11.83 -5.77 5.63
CA GLY A 136 -13.21 -5.81 5.17
C GLY A 136 -14.14 -4.94 6.01
N SER A 137 -13.94 -4.88 7.34
CA SER A 137 -14.71 -4.02 8.24
C SER A 137 -14.59 -2.54 7.88
N VAL A 138 -13.37 -2.09 7.58
CA VAL A 138 -13.09 -0.70 7.16
C VAL A 138 -13.68 -0.44 5.77
N LYS A 139 -13.44 -1.34 4.80
CA LYS A 139 -13.97 -1.22 3.44
C LYS A 139 -15.52 -1.12 3.47
N ARG A 140 -16.18 -2.01 4.21
CA ARG A 140 -17.65 -2.02 4.37
C ARG A 140 -18.18 -0.73 4.98
N ARG A 141 -17.49 -0.18 6.00
CA ARG A 141 -17.86 1.07 6.66
C ARG A 141 -17.86 2.25 5.69
N HIS A 142 -16.87 2.32 4.78
CA HIS A 142 -16.69 3.46 3.89
C HIS A 142 -17.39 3.33 2.53
N GLN A 143 -17.59 2.10 2.03
CA GLN A 143 -18.21 1.85 0.73
C GLN A 143 -19.68 1.43 0.83
N GLY A 144 -20.12 0.95 1.99
CA GLY A 144 -21.52 0.54 2.19
C GLY A 144 -21.98 -0.47 1.14
N ALA A 145 -23.06 -0.17 0.42
CA ALA A 145 -23.61 -1.03 -0.62
C ALA A 145 -22.72 -1.18 -1.87
N ALA A 146 -21.75 -0.30 -2.08
CA ALA A 146 -20.77 -0.40 -3.16
C ALA A 146 -19.61 -1.37 -2.85
N ASP A 147 -19.56 -1.96 -1.65
CA ASP A 147 -18.57 -2.97 -1.31
C ASP A 147 -18.89 -4.30 -2.00
N THR A 148 -18.08 -4.68 -2.97
CA THR A 148 -18.18 -5.93 -3.75
C THR A 148 -17.53 -7.14 -3.08
N SER A 149 -16.95 -6.97 -1.89
CA SER A 149 -16.30 -8.06 -1.17
C SER A 149 -17.30 -9.18 -0.82
N PRO A 150 -16.86 -10.44 -0.77
CA PRO A 150 -17.69 -11.55 -0.31
C PRO A 150 -18.34 -11.24 1.06
N PRO A 151 -19.62 -11.59 1.28
CA PRO A 151 -20.35 -11.24 2.49
C PRO A 151 -19.66 -11.77 3.77
N ASP A 152 -19.02 -12.94 3.70
CA ASP A 152 -18.36 -13.59 4.83
C ASP A 152 -16.94 -13.08 5.11
N ARG A 153 -16.44 -12.10 4.32
CA ARG A 153 -15.07 -11.62 4.44
C ARG A 153 -14.70 -11.21 5.87
N ILE A 154 -15.56 -10.48 6.57
CA ILE A 154 -15.27 -9.99 7.93
C ILE A 154 -15.15 -11.16 8.91
N GLU A 155 -16.00 -12.18 8.80
CA GLU A 155 -15.92 -13.36 9.64
C GLU A 155 -14.68 -14.21 9.33
N LEU A 156 -14.29 -14.31 8.07
CA LEU A 156 -13.06 -14.98 7.66
C LEU A 156 -11.82 -14.24 8.19
N GLU A 157 -11.79 -12.92 8.13
CA GLU A 157 -10.72 -12.09 8.73
C GLU A 157 -10.69 -12.25 10.27
N ARG A 158 -11.85 -12.35 10.93
CA ARG A 158 -11.94 -12.66 12.37
C ARG A 158 -11.37 -14.05 12.68
N GLY A 159 -11.63 -15.02 11.80
CA GLY A 159 -11.01 -16.36 11.88
C GLY A 159 -9.50 -16.27 11.81
N LEU A 160 -8.97 -15.54 10.84
CA LEU A 160 -7.53 -15.34 10.69
C LEU A 160 -6.88 -14.70 11.92
N CYS A 161 -7.52 -13.72 12.57
CA CYS A 161 -7.01 -13.12 13.79
C CYS A 161 -6.79 -14.15 14.93
N ARG A 162 -7.53 -15.28 14.94
CA ARG A 162 -7.31 -16.37 15.89
C ARG A 162 -6.24 -17.36 15.45
N ASP A 163 -6.17 -17.61 14.13
CA ASP A 163 -5.45 -18.74 13.53
C ASP A 163 -4.00 -18.42 13.20
N VAL A 164 -3.69 -17.17 12.85
CA VAL A 164 -2.32 -16.76 12.51
C VAL A 164 -1.41 -16.66 13.72
N SER A 165 -0.14 -16.94 13.54
CA SER A 165 0.85 -16.87 14.64
C SER A 165 1.10 -15.41 15.07
N HIS A 166 1.06 -14.46 14.13
CA HIS A 166 1.30 -13.05 14.38
C HIS A 166 0.76 -12.19 13.23
N VAL A 167 0.40 -10.94 13.52
CA VAL A 167 0.04 -9.94 12.51
C VAL A 167 1.12 -8.88 12.43
N VAL A 168 1.61 -8.64 11.22
CA VAL A 168 2.47 -7.52 10.88
C VAL A 168 1.57 -6.42 10.33
N ALA A 169 1.10 -5.55 11.22
CA ALA A 169 0.20 -4.46 10.88
C ALA A 169 0.98 -3.28 10.28
N THR A 170 0.36 -2.55 9.36
CA THR A 170 1.02 -1.43 8.69
C THR A 170 0.90 -0.10 9.43
N CYS A 171 -0.09 0.04 10.32
CA CYS A 171 -0.34 1.26 11.08
C CYS A 171 -1.10 0.99 12.39
N SER A 172 -1.21 2.01 13.23
CA SER A 172 -1.90 1.94 14.52
C SER A 172 -3.42 1.75 14.37
N ASP A 173 -4.03 2.36 13.36
CA ASP A 173 -5.45 2.22 13.06
C ASP A 173 -5.79 0.76 12.67
N GLU A 174 -4.94 0.11 11.87
CA GLU A 174 -5.11 -1.31 11.54
C GLU A 174 -5.08 -2.19 12.79
N VAL A 175 -4.16 -1.93 13.74
CA VAL A 175 -4.11 -2.66 15.01
C VAL A 175 -5.39 -2.45 15.84
N PHE A 176 -5.90 -1.22 15.86
CA PHE A 176 -7.16 -0.92 16.55
C PHE A 176 -8.33 -1.72 15.95
N GLU A 177 -8.49 -1.73 14.62
CA GLU A 177 -9.54 -2.48 13.94
C GLU A 177 -9.38 -4.01 14.12
N LEU A 178 -8.15 -4.52 14.06
CA LEU A 178 -7.86 -5.94 14.28
C LEU A 178 -8.21 -6.40 15.71
N ARG A 179 -7.97 -5.57 16.72
CA ARG A 179 -8.39 -5.84 18.10
C ARG A 179 -9.91 -5.95 18.21
N ARG A 180 -10.66 -5.14 17.48
CA ARG A 180 -12.13 -5.24 17.40
C ARG A 180 -12.58 -6.52 16.70
N LEU A 181 -11.77 -7.09 15.82
CA LEU A 181 -11.98 -8.41 15.23
C LEU A 181 -11.54 -9.57 16.13
N GLY A 182 -10.97 -9.29 17.31
CA GLY A 182 -10.59 -10.28 18.30
C GLY A 182 -9.11 -10.69 18.28
N LEU A 183 -8.23 -9.92 17.60
CA LEU A 183 -6.79 -10.18 17.65
C LEU A 183 -6.24 -9.95 19.07
N PRO A 184 -5.53 -10.92 19.67
CA PRO A 184 -4.85 -10.74 20.95
C PRO A 184 -3.83 -9.61 20.91
N SER A 185 -3.69 -8.85 22.00
CA SER A 185 -2.87 -7.64 22.06
C SER A 185 -1.37 -7.89 21.84
N ASP A 186 -0.89 -9.09 22.16
CA ASP A 186 0.51 -9.52 22.02
C ASP A 186 0.83 -10.14 20.65
N ARG A 187 -0.19 -10.27 19.77
CA ARG A 187 -0.03 -10.87 18.43
C ARG A 187 0.01 -9.86 17.29
N ALA A 188 0.30 -8.59 17.55
CA ALA A 188 0.48 -7.58 16.52
C ALA A 188 1.78 -6.81 16.74
N THR A 189 2.48 -6.53 15.64
CA THR A 189 3.60 -5.59 15.59
C THR A 189 3.38 -4.64 14.43
N ILE A 190 3.56 -3.34 14.65
CA ILE A 190 3.46 -2.34 13.59
C ILE A 190 4.78 -2.27 12.85
N VAL A 191 4.76 -2.66 11.57
CA VAL A 191 5.84 -2.45 10.62
C VAL A 191 5.25 -1.73 9.41
N PRO A 192 5.55 -0.43 9.24
CA PRO A 192 4.93 0.37 8.19
C PRO A 192 5.40 -0.05 6.79
N CYS A 193 4.69 0.37 5.75
CA CYS A 193 5.22 0.27 4.39
C CYS A 193 6.46 1.13 4.21
N GLY A 194 7.27 0.79 3.21
CA GLY A 194 8.51 1.49 2.91
C GLY A 194 8.41 2.43 1.71
N VAL A 195 9.43 3.25 1.58
CA VAL A 195 9.71 4.08 0.40
C VAL A 195 11.16 3.88 -0.03
N ASP A 196 11.40 3.87 -1.34
CA ASP A 196 12.76 3.84 -1.88
C ASP A 196 13.38 5.25 -1.80
N THR A 197 14.19 5.46 -0.78
CA THR A 197 14.88 6.74 -0.53
C THR A 197 16.11 6.97 -1.43
N ALA A 198 16.46 6.04 -2.32
CA ALA A 198 17.45 6.24 -3.38
C ALA A 198 16.79 6.80 -4.64
N VAL A 199 15.55 6.41 -4.92
CA VAL A 199 14.74 6.88 -6.05
C VAL A 199 14.01 8.18 -5.70
N PHE A 200 13.29 8.19 -4.57
CA PHE A 200 12.58 9.36 -4.06
C PHE A 200 13.54 10.20 -3.21
N THR A 201 14.07 11.25 -3.81
CA THR A 201 15.05 12.16 -3.19
C THR A 201 14.68 13.61 -3.48
N PRO A 202 15.12 14.57 -2.64
CA PRO A 202 14.88 16.00 -2.91
C PRO A 202 15.59 16.52 -4.18
N ARG A 203 16.62 15.81 -4.64
CA ARG A 203 17.43 16.17 -5.81
C ARG A 203 17.11 15.28 -6.99
N GLY A 204 17.13 15.83 -8.21
CA GLY A 204 16.90 15.10 -9.44
C GLY A 204 16.01 15.88 -10.41
N PRO A 205 15.61 15.27 -11.53
CA PRO A 205 14.74 15.89 -12.52
C PRO A 205 13.42 16.36 -11.90
N VAL A 206 12.90 17.48 -12.41
CA VAL A 206 11.62 18.06 -12.02
C VAL A 206 10.72 18.06 -13.26
N ALA A 207 9.47 17.62 -13.12
CA ALA A 207 8.52 17.64 -14.23
C ALA A 207 8.23 19.09 -14.67
N PRO A 208 7.96 19.32 -15.97
CA PRO A 208 7.64 20.65 -16.50
C PRO A 208 6.50 21.30 -15.71
N ARG A 209 6.63 22.60 -15.43
CA ARG A 209 5.61 23.38 -14.72
C ARG A 209 5.57 24.82 -15.23
N GLY A 210 4.39 25.44 -15.09
CA GLY A 210 4.20 26.86 -15.28
C GLY A 210 4.60 27.70 -14.05
N GLU A 211 4.12 28.93 -14.01
CA GLU A 211 4.42 29.89 -12.93
C GLU A 211 3.54 29.68 -11.67
N ARG A 212 2.38 29.04 -11.81
CA ARG A 212 1.45 28.80 -10.69
C ARG A 212 2.08 27.86 -9.65
N LYS A 213 1.72 28.06 -8.40
CA LYS A 213 2.02 27.10 -7.32
C LYS A 213 1.33 25.78 -7.66
N ARG A 214 2.03 24.65 -7.44
CA ARG A 214 1.52 23.33 -7.81
C ARG A 214 1.08 22.53 -6.61
N LEU A 215 -0.19 22.19 -6.56
CA LEU A 215 -0.75 21.12 -5.74
C LEU A 215 -0.70 19.82 -6.54
N LEU A 216 -0.26 18.74 -5.93
CA LEU A 216 -0.15 17.44 -6.59
C LEU A 216 -0.97 16.38 -5.84
N VAL A 217 -1.81 15.65 -6.57
CA VAL A 217 -2.41 14.39 -6.11
C VAL A 217 -1.82 13.26 -6.94
N LEU A 218 -1.39 12.17 -6.28
CA LEU A 218 -0.78 11.02 -6.93
C LEU A 218 -1.60 9.75 -6.66
N GLY A 219 -1.96 9.03 -7.72
CA GLY A 219 -2.58 7.71 -7.63
C GLY A 219 -3.73 7.49 -8.60
N ARG A 220 -4.48 6.40 -8.38
CA ARG A 220 -5.65 6.06 -9.20
C ARG A 220 -6.76 7.11 -9.02
N ILE A 221 -7.43 7.44 -10.11
CA ILE A 221 -8.59 8.35 -10.08
C ILE A 221 -9.82 7.51 -9.71
N VAL A 222 -10.11 7.46 -8.41
CA VAL A 222 -11.28 6.77 -7.84
C VAL A 222 -11.84 7.59 -6.69
N GLU A 223 -13.16 7.58 -6.52
CA GLU A 223 -13.90 8.43 -5.59
C GLU A 223 -13.29 8.48 -4.16
N ARG A 224 -12.97 7.31 -3.61
CA ARG A 224 -12.40 7.22 -2.25
C ARG A 224 -11.07 7.95 -2.04
N LYS A 225 -10.37 8.32 -3.13
CA LYS A 225 -9.12 9.09 -3.06
C LYS A 225 -9.33 10.58 -2.83
N GLY A 226 -10.60 11.04 -2.81
CA GLY A 226 -10.96 12.40 -2.40
C GLY A 226 -10.55 13.48 -3.41
N HIS A 227 -10.45 13.15 -4.69
CA HIS A 227 -10.13 14.13 -5.74
C HIS A 227 -11.15 15.27 -5.77
N ASP A 228 -12.42 15.00 -5.43
CA ASP A 228 -13.48 15.99 -5.30
C ASP A 228 -13.12 17.08 -4.30
N ASP A 229 -12.63 16.68 -3.13
CA ASP A 229 -12.24 17.61 -2.07
C ASP A 229 -11.06 18.46 -2.50
N ALA A 230 -10.07 17.87 -3.21
CA ALA A 230 -8.95 18.59 -3.77
C ALA A 230 -9.36 19.61 -4.84
N VAL A 231 -10.31 19.24 -5.74
CA VAL A 231 -10.86 20.15 -6.76
C VAL A 231 -11.62 21.31 -6.11
N ARG A 232 -12.48 21.03 -5.13
CA ARG A 232 -13.24 22.10 -4.43
C ARG A 232 -12.32 23.02 -3.63
N ALA A 233 -11.29 22.46 -2.94
CA ALA A 233 -10.33 23.22 -2.17
C ALA A 233 -9.52 24.22 -3.03
N LEU A 234 -9.35 23.93 -4.33
CA LEU A 234 -8.64 24.83 -5.26
C LEU A 234 -9.29 26.22 -5.39
N ARG A 235 -10.58 26.35 -5.02
CA ARG A 235 -11.29 27.65 -4.97
C ARG A 235 -10.64 28.61 -3.99
N ALA A 236 -10.12 28.12 -2.86
CA ALA A 236 -9.48 28.92 -1.82
C ALA A 236 -8.04 29.33 -2.19
N VAL A 237 -7.51 28.85 -3.32
CA VAL A 237 -6.09 29.03 -3.71
C VAL A 237 -6.01 29.50 -5.17
N PRO A 238 -6.34 30.79 -5.45
CA PRO A 238 -6.50 31.28 -6.84
C PRO A 238 -5.22 31.19 -7.68
N ASP A 239 -4.05 31.30 -7.05
CA ASP A 239 -2.75 31.29 -7.74
C ASP A 239 -2.12 29.89 -7.89
N ALA A 240 -2.88 28.84 -7.54
CA ALA A 240 -2.40 27.46 -7.65
C ALA A 240 -3.09 26.69 -8.79
N GLU A 241 -2.39 25.69 -9.30
CA GLU A 241 -2.90 24.62 -10.14
C GLU A 241 -2.98 23.30 -9.36
N LEU A 242 -3.93 22.45 -9.69
CA LEU A 242 -4.03 21.08 -9.20
C LEU A 242 -3.63 20.11 -10.32
N VAL A 243 -2.58 19.36 -10.11
CA VAL A 243 -2.12 18.31 -11.04
C VAL A 243 -2.45 16.94 -10.44
N VAL A 244 -3.24 16.16 -11.17
CA VAL A 244 -3.59 14.78 -10.82
C VAL A 244 -2.70 13.86 -11.66
N VAL A 245 -1.79 13.16 -10.98
CA VAL A 245 -0.82 12.23 -11.61
C VAL A 245 -1.28 10.80 -11.41
N GLY A 246 -1.56 10.11 -12.52
CA GLY A 246 -2.09 8.74 -12.52
C GLY A 246 -3.45 8.65 -13.19
N GLY A 247 -4.09 7.50 -13.07
CA GLY A 247 -5.37 7.22 -13.74
C GLY A 247 -5.20 6.41 -15.04
N PRO A 248 -6.05 6.65 -16.06
CA PRO A 248 -5.99 5.94 -17.33
C PRO A 248 -4.72 6.26 -18.11
N PRO A 249 -4.40 5.51 -19.18
CA PRO A 249 -3.36 5.89 -20.12
C PRO A 249 -3.54 7.32 -20.63
N PRO A 250 -2.44 8.05 -20.96
CA PRO A 250 -2.53 9.47 -21.35
C PRO A 250 -3.44 9.75 -22.57
N ASP A 251 -3.52 8.80 -23.49
CA ASP A 251 -4.39 8.85 -24.68
C ASP A 251 -5.87 8.55 -24.39
N ALA A 252 -6.20 8.04 -23.22
CA ALA A 252 -7.56 7.70 -22.79
C ALA A 252 -8.09 8.61 -21.65
N VAL A 253 -7.35 9.65 -21.27
CA VAL A 253 -7.72 10.55 -20.16
C VAL A 253 -9.07 11.22 -20.40
N ASP A 254 -9.30 11.77 -21.60
CA ASP A 254 -10.54 12.48 -21.93
C ASP A 254 -11.76 11.56 -22.04
N ASP A 255 -11.54 10.26 -22.20
CA ASP A 255 -12.57 9.25 -22.30
C ASP A 255 -12.95 8.61 -20.97
N ASP A 256 -12.13 8.80 -19.93
CA ASP A 256 -12.39 8.24 -18.60
C ASP A 256 -13.60 8.91 -17.93
N PRO A 257 -14.59 8.14 -17.45
CA PRO A 257 -15.80 8.68 -16.84
C PRO A 257 -15.53 9.52 -15.59
N GLU A 258 -14.53 9.11 -14.78
CA GLU A 258 -14.22 9.81 -13.53
C GLU A 258 -13.46 11.12 -13.80
N VAL A 259 -12.59 11.15 -14.80
CA VAL A 259 -11.94 12.38 -15.28
C VAL A 259 -13.00 13.36 -15.80
N ARG A 260 -13.97 12.90 -16.60
CA ARG A 260 -15.08 13.75 -17.08
C ARG A 260 -15.90 14.31 -15.93
N ARG A 261 -16.21 13.48 -14.93
CA ARG A 261 -16.95 13.89 -13.72
C ARG A 261 -16.19 14.96 -12.95
N LEU A 262 -14.89 14.77 -12.70
CA LEU A 262 -14.04 15.74 -12.00
C LEU A 262 -13.86 17.04 -12.81
N THR A 263 -13.78 16.94 -14.12
CA THR A 263 -13.72 18.12 -15.00
C THR A 263 -15.02 18.93 -14.95
N ALA A 264 -16.17 18.26 -14.90
CA ALA A 264 -17.47 18.94 -14.71
C ALA A 264 -17.53 19.64 -13.35
N LEU A 265 -17.11 18.95 -12.27
CA LEU A 265 -17.02 19.54 -10.94
C LEU A 265 -16.08 20.76 -10.90
N ALA A 266 -14.96 20.72 -11.62
CA ALA A 266 -14.03 21.83 -11.71
C ALA A 266 -14.64 23.04 -12.44
N ARG A 267 -15.47 22.82 -13.49
CA ARG A 267 -16.23 23.89 -14.17
C ARG A 267 -17.25 24.52 -13.24
N GLU A 268 -18.03 23.69 -12.53
CA GLU A 268 -19.00 24.16 -11.54
C GLU A 268 -18.33 24.94 -10.40
N SER A 269 -17.13 24.57 -10.04
CA SER A 269 -16.31 25.22 -8.99
C SER A 269 -15.55 26.44 -9.52
N GLY A 270 -15.55 26.75 -10.81
CA GLY A 270 -14.84 27.88 -11.42
C GLY A 270 -13.31 27.71 -11.41
N VAL A 271 -12.80 26.47 -11.46
CA VAL A 271 -11.35 26.17 -11.35
C VAL A 271 -10.84 25.27 -12.50
N ALA A 272 -11.65 25.08 -13.56
CA ALA A 272 -11.34 24.15 -14.64
C ALA A 272 -10.05 24.51 -15.42
N ASP A 273 -9.69 25.78 -15.49
CA ASP A 273 -8.45 26.28 -16.14
C ASP A 273 -7.19 25.97 -15.34
N ARG A 274 -7.32 25.46 -14.13
CA ARG A 274 -6.25 25.17 -13.18
C ARG A 274 -6.19 23.70 -12.75
N LEU A 275 -7.02 22.82 -13.36
CA LEU A 275 -7.03 21.38 -13.15
C LEU A 275 -6.35 20.68 -14.32
N VAL A 276 -5.34 19.87 -14.04
CA VAL A 276 -4.56 19.13 -15.03
C VAL A 276 -4.55 17.64 -14.69
N PHE A 277 -4.85 16.79 -15.65
CA PHE A 277 -4.69 15.34 -15.55
C PHE A 277 -3.54 14.90 -16.44
N THR A 278 -2.58 14.16 -15.90
CA THR A 278 -1.45 13.64 -16.69
C THR A 278 -1.76 12.29 -17.33
N GLY A 279 -2.77 11.58 -16.82
CA GLY A 279 -2.90 10.15 -17.04
C GLY A 279 -1.80 9.35 -16.31
N ALA A 280 -1.72 8.07 -16.63
CA ALA A 280 -0.70 7.17 -16.10
C ALA A 280 0.70 7.63 -16.48
N VAL A 281 1.60 7.68 -15.51
CA VAL A 281 3.02 7.98 -15.72
C VAL A 281 3.87 6.77 -15.32
N SER A 282 5.05 6.63 -15.93
CA SER A 282 5.98 5.56 -15.56
C SER A 282 6.42 5.71 -14.10
N ARG A 283 6.68 4.59 -13.41
CA ARG A 283 7.17 4.62 -12.03
C ARG A 283 8.48 5.41 -11.88
N ALA A 284 9.30 5.40 -12.93
CA ALA A 284 10.56 6.13 -12.97
C ALA A 284 10.36 7.66 -13.01
N ASP A 285 9.25 8.13 -13.57
CA ASP A 285 8.95 9.56 -13.71
C ASP A 285 8.21 10.14 -12.48
N VAL A 286 7.57 9.29 -11.66
CA VAL A 286 6.84 9.73 -10.46
C VAL A 286 7.69 10.67 -9.58
N PRO A 287 8.97 10.40 -9.28
CA PRO A 287 9.77 11.29 -8.45
C PRO A 287 9.93 12.71 -9.03
N ALA A 288 9.98 12.84 -10.37
CA ALA A 288 10.07 14.15 -11.03
C ALA A 288 8.77 14.96 -10.85
N TRP A 289 7.62 14.30 -10.96
CA TRP A 289 6.31 14.91 -10.67
C TRP A 289 6.20 15.34 -9.22
N VAL A 290 6.56 14.45 -8.28
CA VAL A 290 6.55 14.79 -6.85
C VAL A 290 7.45 15.98 -6.56
N ARG A 291 8.67 16.03 -7.10
CA ARG A 291 9.58 17.17 -6.93
C ARG A 291 9.06 18.48 -7.54
N SER A 292 8.16 18.40 -8.52
CA SER A 292 7.56 19.60 -9.13
C SER A 292 6.51 20.27 -8.23
N ALA A 293 5.98 19.58 -7.22
CA ALA A 293 4.93 20.09 -6.35
C ALA A 293 5.45 21.11 -5.33
N ASP A 294 4.65 22.10 -5.00
CA ASP A 294 4.84 22.94 -3.81
C ASP A 294 4.23 22.27 -2.56
N VAL A 295 3.08 21.57 -2.75
CA VAL A 295 2.40 20.76 -1.71
C VAL A 295 1.85 19.50 -2.36
N VAL A 296 2.01 18.35 -1.70
CA VAL A 296 1.37 17.09 -2.10
C VAL A 296 0.12 16.87 -1.24
N LEU A 297 -0.99 16.59 -1.90
CA LEU A 297 -2.28 16.30 -1.25
C LEU A 297 -2.51 14.79 -1.21
N ALA A 298 -2.78 14.27 -0.02
CA ALA A 298 -3.20 12.89 0.19
C ALA A 298 -4.52 12.92 0.99
N VAL A 299 -5.64 13.03 0.29
CA VAL A 299 -6.95 13.37 0.87
C VAL A 299 -8.01 12.26 0.71
N PRO A 300 -7.66 10.97 0.87
CA PRO A 300 -8.62 9.89 0.76
C PRO A 300 -9.63 9.91 1.92
N TRP A 301 -10.80 9.30 1.70
CA TRP A 301 -11.79 9.08 2.76
C TRP A 301 -11.35 7.99 3.75
N TYR A 302 -10.60 7.02 3.26
CA TYR A 302 -9.85 6.07 4.06
C TYR A 302 -8.62 5.57 3.28
N GLU A 303 -7.57 5.28 4.00
CA GLU A 303 -6.32 4.77 3.44
C GLU A 303 -5.68 3.80 4.45
N PRO A 304 -5.53 2.51 4.12
CA PRO A 304 -4.93 1.55 5.04
C PRO A 304 -3.55 1.98 5.51
N PHE A 305 -2.71 2.47 4.59
CA PHE A 305 -1.39 2.98 4.93
C PHE A 305 -1.04 4.29 4.19
N GLY A 306 -1.07 4.29 2.84
CA GLY A 306 -0.72 5.44 2.00
C GLY A 306 0.79 5.60 1.78
N ILE A 307 1.27 5.13 0.63
CA ILE A 307 2.68 5.28 0.24
C ILE A 307 2.97 6.70 -0.25
N THR A 308 2.01 7.38 -0.86
CA THR A 308 2.17 8.73 -1.45
C THR A 308 2.76 9.76 -0.48
N PRO A 309 2.32 9.88 0.79
CA PRO A 309 2.96 10.78 1.75
C PRO A 309 4.44 10.47 1.99
N LEU A 310 4.83 9.19 1.97
CA LEU A 310 6.22 8.80 2.14
C LEU A 310 7.08 9.22 0.96
N GLU A 311 6.55 9.07 -0.26
CA GLU A 311 7.18 9.50 -1.51
C GLU A 311 7.36 11.02 -1.53
N ALA A 312 6.33 11.77 -1.13
CA ALA A 312 6.37 13.22 -0.99
C ALA A 312 7.43 13.68 0.03
N MET A 313 7.39 13.12 1.23
CA MET A 313 8.36 13.41 2.28
C MET A 313 9.80 13.07 1.85
N ALA A 314 10.01 11.91 1.21
CA ALA A 314 11.32 11.51 0.71
C ALA A 314 11.86 12.47 -0.36
N CYS A 315 10.98 13.07 -1.17
CA CYS A 315 11.31 14.13 -2.13
C CYS A 315 11.41 15.53 -1.50
N GLY A 316 11.25 15.65 -0.18
CA GLY A 316 11.32 16.94 0.52
C GLY A 316 10.11 17.85 0.26
N ARG A 317 8.95 17.28 -0.04
CA ARG A 317 7.71 18.03 -0.24
C ARG A 317 6.81 17.92 0.98
N PRO A 318 6.23 19.07 1.43
CA PRO A 318 5.25 19.06 2.49
C PRO A 318 3.98 18.33 2.03
N VAL A 319 3.30 17.72 2.99
CA VAL A 319 2.07 16.95 2.74
C VAL A 319 0.90 17.60 3.46
N VAL A 320 -0.23 17.74 2.79
CA VAL A 320 -1.53 17.94 3.46
C VAL A 320 -2.32 16.66 3.26
N ALA A 321 -2.72 16.02 4.35
CA ALA A 321 -3.38 14.73 4.32
C ALA A 321 -4.64 14.71 5.16
N THR A 322 -5.59 13.83 4.83
CA THR A 322 -6.73 13.57 5.71
C THR A 322 -6.30 12.74 6.92
N ALA A 323 -6.89 13.01 8.09
CA ALA A 323 -6.64 12.30 9.33
C ALA A 323 -7.34 10.93 9.35
N VAL A 324 -6.93 10.01 8.47
CA VAL A 324 -7.53 8.68 8.32
C VAL A 324 -6.47 7.59 8.22
N GLY A 325 -6.75 6.43 8.83
CA GLY A 325 -5.93 5.21 8.71
C GLY A 325 -4.43 5.46 8.93
N GLY A 326 -3.60 4.89 8.08
CA GLY A 326 -2.14 5.03 8.17
C GLY A 326 -1.58 6.42 7.88
N LEU A 327 -2.39 7.37 7.39
CA LEU A 327 -1.95 8.75 7.18
C LEU A 327 -1.66 9.45 8.51
N VAL A 328 -2.39 9.10 9.58
CA VAL A 328 -2.16 9.64 10.93
C VAL A 328 -0.80 9.23 11.49
N ASP A 329 -0.32 8.03 11.13
CA ASP A 329 1.00 7.56 11.55
C ASP A 329 2.12 8.09 10.65
N SER A 330 1.86 8.22 9.34
CA SER A 330 2.88 8.61 8.36
C SER A 330 3.19 10.10 8.40
N VAL A 331 2.17 10.96 8.45
CA VAL A 331 2.31 12.43 8.52
C VAL A 331 2.36 12.86 9.97
N ALA A 332 3.45 13.49 10.38
CA ALA A 332 3.53 14.13 11.70
C ALA A 332 2.93 15.54 11.59
N ASP A 333 1.72 15.70 12.14
CA ASP A 333 0.95 16.94 12.08
C ASP A 333 1.75 18.12 12.64
N GLY A 334 1.76 19.25 11.94
CA GLY A 334 2.54 20.43 12.27
C GLY A 334 4.06 20.30 12.16
N VAL A 335 4.58 19.13 11.68
CA VAL A 335 6.03 18.84 11.59
C VAL A 335 6.47 18.45 10.19
N THR A 336 5.77 17.52 9.54
CA THR A 336 6.07 17.06 8.17
C THR A 336 4.99 17.40 7.18
N GLY A 337 3.90 17.98 7.66
CA GLY A 337 2.71 18.34 6.93
C GLY A 337 1.58 18.66 7.89
N ASP A 338 0.39 18.82 7.37
CA ASP A 338 -0.82 19.09 8.14
C ASP A 338 -1.87 18.00 7.92
N LEU A 339 -2.60 17.65 8.98
CA LEU A 339 -3.73 16.74 8.93
C LEU A 339 -5.05 17.54 8.96
N VAL A 340 -5.97 17.17 8.07
CA VAL A 340 -7.31 17.76 7.95
C VAL A 340 -8.39 16.70 8.10
N PRO A 341 -9.62 17.03 8.51
CA PRO A 341 -10.74 16.10 8.46
C PRO A 341 -10.99 15.59 7.02
N PRO A 342 -11.39 14.32 6.83
CA PRO A 342 -11.83 13.87 5.52
C PRO A 342 -13.16 14.51 5.13
N ARG A 343 -13.38 14.71 3.82
CA ARG A 343 -14.60 15.30 3.25
C ARG A 343 -14.90 16.71 3.75
N ASP A 344 -13.84 17.48 3.98
CA ASP A 344 -13.90 18.89 4.36
C ASP A 344 -13.03 19.73 3.41
N PRO A 345 -13.53 20.03 2.19
CA PRO A 345 -12.78 20.78 1.19
C PRO A 345 -12.49 22.22 1.60
N ASP A 346 -13.35 22.83 2.43
CA ASP A 346 -13.14 24.20 2.89
C ASP A 346 -11.95 24.24 3.86
N ARG A 347 -11.89 23.33 4.83
CA ARG A 347 -10.76 23.22 5.74
C ARG A 347 -9.46 22.86 5.00
N LEU A 348 -9.55 21.96 4.01
CA LEU A 348 -8.42 21.64 3.14
C LEU A 348 -7.90 22.89 2.42
N GLY A 349 -8.80 23.69 1.84
CA GLY A 349 -8.47 24.93 1.14
C GLY A 349 -7.78 25.97 2.04
N GLU A 350 -8.30 26.16 3.27
CA GLU A 350 -7.71 27.07 4.26
C GLU A 350 -6.26 26.66 4.61
N VAL A 351 -6.06 25.37 4.93
CA VAL A 351 -4.75 24.84 5.33
C VAL A 351 -3.75 24.93 4.18
N VAL A 352 -4.16 24.57 2.97
CA VAL A 352 -3.32 24.67 1.76
C VAL A 352 -2.95 26.11 1.47
N SER A 353 -3.92 27.04 1.53
CA SER A 353 -3.69 28.47 1.30
C SER A 353 -2.67 29.03 2.30
N ALA A 354 -2.85 28.76 3.59
CA ALA A 354 -1.91 29.17 4.62
C ALA A 354 -0.50 28.58 4.42
N LEU A 355 -0.42 27.28 4.05
CA LEU A 355 0.86 26.64 3.79
C LEU A 355 1.55 27.19 2.53
N LEU A 356 0.82 27.51 1.47
CA LEU A 356 1.40 28.11 0.27
C LEU A 356 1.91 29.55 0.47
N ALA A 357 1.32 30.28 1.43
CA ALA A 357 1.75 31.62 1.80
C ALA A 357 3.03 31.64 2.67
N ASP A 358 3.44 30.49 3.26
CA ASP A 358 4.55 30.37 4.20
C ASP A 358 5.67 29.50 3.64
N ASP A 359 6.63 30.11 2.94
CA ASP A 359 7.78 29.43 2.33
C ASP A 359 8.69 28.77 3.38
N GLU A 360 8.85 29.39 4.56
CA GLU A 360 9.68 28.84 5.64
C GLU A 360 9.07 27.56 6.21
N ARG A 361 7.76 27.58 6.47
CA ARG A 361 7.03 26.40 6.95
C ARG A 361 7.07 25.26 5.93
N ARG A 362 6.88 25.57 4.62
CA ARG A 362 7.01 24.54 3.58
C ARG A 362 8.40 23.92 3.55
N ALA A 363 9.44 24.74 3.61
CA ALA A 363 10.82 24.27 3.64
C ALA A 363 11.13 23.45 4.90
N ALA A 364 10.65 23.87 6.07
CA ALA A 364 10.79 23.14 7.32
C ALA A 364 10.10 21.77 7.29
N TYR A 365 8.85 21.70 6.79
CA TYR A 365 8.12 20.45 6.61
C TYR A 365 8.83 19.52 5.64
N GLY A 366 9.29 20.02 4.50
CA GLY A 366 10.04 19.23 3.53
C GLY A 366 11.31 18.63 4.14
N ALA A 367 12.10 19.44 4.86
CA ALA A 367 13.32 18.98 5.51
C ALA A 367 13.03 17.93 6.61
N ALA A 368 12.00 18.15 7.43
CA ALA A 368 11.57 17.20 8.45
C ALA A 368 11.04 15.90 7.81
N GLY A 369 10.30 16.01 6.70
CA GLY A 369 9.81 14.89 5.90
C GLY A 369 10.92 13.98 5.42
N VAL A 370 12.00 14.55 4.85
CA VAL A 370 13.17 13.77 4.42
C VAL A 370 13.80 12.99 5.57
N ARG A 371 14.00 13.66 6.72
CA ARG A 371 14.56 13.00 7.90
C ARG A 371 13.67 11.84 8.36
N ARG A 372 12.35 12.06 8.45
CA ARG A 372 11.38 11.05 8.88
C ARG A 372 11.34 9.86 7.90
N ALA A 373 11.26 10.12 6.57
CA ALA A 373 11.24 9.07 5.55
C ALA A 373 12.48 8.19 5.64
N ARG A 374 13.67 8.78 5.75
CA ARG A 374 14.94 8.06 5.87
C ARG A 374 15.08 7.30 7.19
N ALA A 375 14.62 7.84 8.30
CA ALA A 375 14.77 7.21 9.61
C ALA A 375 13.80 6.04 9.82
N ARG A 376 12.54 6.15 9.34
CA ARG A 376 11.46 5.23 9.69
C ARG A 376 10.94 4.38 8.54
N TYR A 377 11.00 4.86 7.29
CA TYR A 377 10.26 4.29 6.17
C TYR A 377 11.14 3.77 5.02
N ARG A 378 12.46 3.83 5.12
CA ARG A 378 13.33 3.20 4.12
C ARG A 378 13.15 1.68 4.13
N TRP A 379 13.15 1.05 2.97
CA TRP A 379 12.94 -0.40 2.86
C TRP A 379 13.91 -1.23 3.71
N SER A 380 15.18 -0.82 3.83
CA SER A 380 16.14 -1.55 4.70
C SER A 380 15.71 -1.58 6.17
N ARG A 381 15.01 -0.56 6.67
CA ARG A 381 14.46 -0.55 8.03
C ARG A 381 13.23 -1.45 8.12
N VAL A 382 12.30 -1.34 7.16
CA VAL A 382 11.09 -2.18 7.10
C VAL A 382 11.45 -3.66 7.05
N VAL A 383 12.44 -4.04 6.23
CA VAL A 383 12.95 -5.42 6.13
C VAL A 383 13.53 -5.89 7.46
N ALA A 384 14.39 -5.10 8.10
CA ALA A 384 14.99 -5.44 9.39
C ALA A 384 13.93 -5.61 10.50
N ASP A 385 12.93 -4.72 10.54
CA ASP A 385 11.85 -4.80 11.52
C ASP A 385 10.97 -6.04 11.27
N THR A 386 10.64 -6.35 10.00
CA THR A 386 9.90 -7.56 9.63
C THR A 386 10.68 -8.83 9.98
N GLU A 387 11.98 -8.89 9.67
CA GLU A 387 12.85 -10.00 10.01
C GLU A 387 12.93 -10.21 11.54
N SER A 388 12.94 -9.13 12.31
CA SER A 388 12.91 -9.20 13.79
C SER A 388 11.61 -9.87 14.26
N VAL A 389 10.47 -9.55 13.66
CA VAL A 389 9.18 -10.20 13.97
C VAL A 389 9.26 -11.70 13.65
N TYR A 390 9.81 -12.09 12.49
CA TYR A 390 9.97 -13.51 12.15
C TYR A 390 10.80 -14.26 13.20
N ARG A 391 11.94 -13.71 13.59
CA ARG A 391 12.79 -14.31 14.63
C ARG A 391 12.09 -14.43 15.98
N GLN A 392 11.30 -13.43 16.38
CA GLN A 392 10.51 -13.49 17.61
C GLN A 392 9.46 -14.59 17.58
N VAL A 393 8.75 -14.76 16.46
CA VAL A 393 7.74 -15.82 16.30
C VAL A 393 8.38 -17.20 16.34
N LEU A 394 9.52 -17.38 15.65
CA LEU A 394 10.26 -18.64 15.65
C LEU A 394 10.80 -18.99 17.03
N ALA A 395 11.35 -18.03 17.78
CA ALA A 395 11.87 -18.22 19.12
C ALA A 395 10.79 -18.66 20.14
N ARG A 396 9.54 -18.16 19.98
CA ARG A 396 8.42 -18.57 20.83
C ARG A 396 7.97 -20.02 20.59
N ARG A 397 8.29 -20.62 19.45
CA ARG A 397 7.95 -22.01 19.08
C ARG A 397 9.01 -23.02 19.46
N SER A 398 10.27 -22.62 19.58
CA SER A 398 11.31 -23.52 20.07
C SER A 398 11.01 -23.89 21.52
N PRO A 399 10.88 -25.19 21.88
CA PRO A 399 10.76 -25.57 23.28
C PRO A 399 12.00 -25.03 24.01
N VAL A 400 11.79 -24.28 25.10
CA VAL A 400 12.84 -24.07 26.06
C VAL A 400 13.20 -25.45 26.57
N GLU A 401 14.35 -26.00 26.18
CA GLU A 401 14.99 -27.08 26.93
C GLU A 401 15.24 -26.51 28.33
N VAL A 402 14.26 -26.77 29.22
CA VAL A 402 14.47 -26.60 30.65
C VAL A 402 15.56 -27.62 31.00
N ALA A 403 16.80 -27.15 31.08
CA ALA A 403 17.89 -27.89 31.65
C ALA A 403 17.44 -28.38 33.04
N ARG A 404 17.26 -29.69 33.13
CA ARG A 404 17.17 -30.40 34.41
C ARG A 404 18.57 -30.65 34.98
#